data_27235e649a0bce711771b5a62665bb19
#
_entry.id   27235e649a0bce711771b5a62665bb19
#
_cell.length_a   1.000
_cell.length_b   1.000
_cell.length_c   1.000
_cell.angle_alpha   90.00
_cell.angle_beta   90.00
_cell.angle_gamma   90.00
#
_symmetry.space_group_name_H-M   'P 1'
#
loop_
_entity.id
_entity.type
_entity.pdbx_description
1 polymer ?
#
loop_
_entity_poly.entity_id
_entity_poly.type
_entity_poly.pdbx_seq_one_letter_code
_entity_poly.pdbx_strand_id
1 'polypeptide(L)'
;MANFQITPSAAFVEITELNFSNLYLFHTPLGSNQNQSVIIDSNATTGLGSTVVNNWSICDGPSPAATVVARAQGLHIYAGNWENTFSITFEIERFKGSTLQVMGISVEEGEWAIVGGTGQFAMANGVIHKKFHEQRSDGNIIELTIHGFCPVLKSESLLTKLGPWGGNGGGDKDILEAVPRRLESITVSSGSIVDSIKFSYVDQTGQKHTAGPWGGSGGNQNTFVLGASEFVKEVSGTFGIYDKDLHNIITSLKFITNVKTYGPFGEAKGTPFTIAVQKNSSIVGFFARSGIYLDALGAYVRPL
;
A
#
# COMPACT_ATOMS: atom_id res chain seq x y z
N MET A 1 -7.24 5.57 33.47
CA MET A 1 -7.01 7.00 33.13
C MET A 1 -6.85 7.09 31.61
N ALA A 2 -7.53 8.04 30.97
CA ALA A 2 -7.36 8.26 29.54
C ALA A 2 -5.94 8.79 29.26
N ASN A 3 -5.31 8.27 28.22
CA ASN A 3 -3.97 8.72 27.78
C ASN A 3 -4.13 9.46 26.45
N PHE A 4 -3.75 10.73 26.40
CA PHE A 4 -3.77 11.57 25.20
C PHE A 4 -2.35 11.82 24.76
N GLN A 5 -1.96 11.22 23.63
CA GLN A 5 -0.63 11.38 23.08
C GLN A 5 -0.73 11.99 21.67
N ILE A 6 -0.02 13.11 21.46
CA ILE A 6 0.13 13.76 20.16
C ILE A 6 1.60 13.65 19.79
N THR A 7 1.89 12.89 18.75
CA THR A 7 3.25 12.73 18.21
C THR A 7 3.29 13.27 16.79
N PRO A 8 4.34 14.04 16.42
CA PRO A 8 4.57 14.39 15.01
C PRO A 8 4.73 13.11 14.19
N SER A 9 4.06 13.03 13.04
CA SER A 9 4.24 11.93 12.09
C SER A 9 5.32 12.30 11.09
N ALA A 10 6.35 11.46 10.96
CA ALA A 10 7.32 11.51 9.88
C ALA A 10 6.87 10.64 8.67
N ALA A 11 5.64 10.10 8.69
CA ALA A 11 5.12 9.28 7.63
C ALA A 11 4.94 10.09 6.34
N PHE A 12 5.44 9.56 5.22
CA PHE A 12 5.12 10.09 3.91
C PHE A 12 3.65 9.80 3.60
N VAL A 13 2.89 10.85 3.26
CA VAL A 13 1.50 10.72 2.83
C VAL A 13 1.51 10.58 1.31
N GLU A 14 1.19 9.40 0.79
CA GLU A 14 0.86 9.22 -0.61
C GLU A 14 -0.63 9.53 -0.79
N ILE A 15 -0.96 10.35 -1.77
CA ILE A 15 -2.35 10.66 -2.09
C ILE A 15 -2.80 9.73 -3.22
N THR A 16 -3.82 8.92 -2.94
CA THR A 16 -4.50 8.13 -3.97
C THR A 16 -5.72 8.91 -4.45
N GLU A 17 -5.84 9.07 -5.73
CA GLU A 17 -6.99 9.71 -6.39
C GLU A 17 -8.10 8.69 -6.62
N LEU A 18 -9.33 9.06 -6.27
CA LEU A 18 -10.55 8.30 -6.50
C LEU A 18 -11.30 8.92 -7.68
N ASN A 19 -11.38 8.21 -8.78
CA ASN A 19 -12.13 8.63 -9.98
C ASN A 19 -13.15 7.54 -10.30
N PHE A 20 -14.40 7.69 -9.81
CA PHE A 20 -15.49 6.76 -10.08
C PHE A 20 -16.55 7.46 -10.95
N SER A 21 -16.95 6.81 -12.02
CA SER A 21 -17.95 7.29 -12.98
C SER A 21 -18.93 6.18 -13.33
N ASN A 22 -19.99 6.54 -14.06
CA ASN A 22 -21.06 5.62 -14.44
C ASN A 22 -21.75 4.97 -13.23
N LEU A 23 -21.94 5.75 -12.18
CA LEU A 23 -22.68 5.37 -10.98
C LEU A 23 -24.07 6.02 -11.04
N TYR A 24 -25.09 5.25 -10.74
CA TYR A 24 -26.49 5.69 -10.83
C TYR A 24 -27.18 5.47 -9.51
N LEU A 25 -27.58 6.56 -8.87
CA LEU A 25 -28.31 6.54 -7.61
C LEU A 25 -29.82 6.50 -7.92
N PHE A 26 -30.49 5.49 -7.39
CA PHE A 26 -31.93 5.31 -7.49
C PHE A 26 -32.60 5.93 -6.27
N HIS A 27 -33.18 7.11 -6.45
CA HIS A 27 -33.99 7.79 -5.47
C HIS A 27 -35.45 7.38 -5.69
N THR A 28 -35.96 6.50 -4.83
CA THR A 28 -37.31 5.88 -4.97
C THR A 28 -38.12 6.14 -3.73
N PRO A 29 -38.83 7.31 -3.65
CA PRO A 29 -39.66 7.66 -2.52
C PRO A 29 -41.00 6.93 -2.50
N LEU A 30 -41.45 6.32 -3.60
CA LEU A 30 -42.75 5.73 -3.77
C LEU A 30 -42.72 4.31 -4.26
N GLY A 31 -43.78 3.54 -4.10
CA GLY A 31 -43.99 2.22 -4.65
C GLY A 31 -43.38 1.08 -3.81
N SER A 32 -43.41 -0.15 -4.38
CA SER A 32 -42.98 -1.37 -3.69
C SER A 32 -41.48 -1.45 -3.42
N ASN A 33 -40.69 -0.69 -4.17
CA ASN A 33 -39.22 -0.63 -4.03
C ASN A 33 -38.76 0.65 -3.33
N GLN A 34 -39.64 1.23 -2.50
CA GLN A 34 -39.35 2.44 -1.73
C GLN A 34 -38.06 2.26 -0.92
N ASN A 35 -37.13 3.20 -1.07
CA ASN A 35 -35.81 3.17 -0.41
C ASN A 35 -35.55 4.40 0.47
N GLN A 36 -36.62 5.08 0.90
CA GLN A 36 -36.57 6.12 1.91
C GLN A 36 -37.91 6.20 2.65
N SER A 37 -37.91 6.81 3.84
CA SER A 37 -39.11 6.97 4.68
C SER A 37 -39.05 8.24 5.50
N VAL A 38 -40.13 8.95 5.57
CA VAL A 38 -40.31 10.09 6.49
C VAL A 38 -40.36 9.54 7.91
N ILE A 39 -39.50 10.00 8.80
CA ILE A 39 -39.45 9.61 10.22
C ILE A 39 -39.92 10.75 11.14
N ILE A 40 -39.74 11.99 10.70
CA ILE A 40 -40.31 13.17 11.37
C ILE A 40 -41.02 13.99 10.29
N ASP A 41 -42.29 14.13 10.42
CA ASP A 41 -43.09 15.05 9.62
C ASP A 41 -43.36 16.33 10.45
N SER A 42 -42.71 17.41 10.06
CA SER A 42 -42.92 18.69 10.70
C SER A 42 -44.19 19.31 10.15
N ASN A 43 -45.28 19.24 10.91
CA ASN A 43 -46.55 19.96 10.61
C ASN A 43 -46.44 21.48 10.72
N ALA A 44 -45.22 22.03 10.88
CA ALA A 44 -45.00 23.47 10.90
C ALA A 44 -45.19 24.05 9.49
N THR A 45 -45.74 25.25 9.40
CA THR A 45 -45.95 25.99 8.14
C THR A 45 -44.67 26.13 7.32
N THR A 46 -43.51 26.05 7.96
CA THR A 46 -42.17 26.16 7.35
C THR A 46 -41.61 24.84 6.86
N GLY A 47 -42.14 23.69 7.33
CA GLY A 47 -41.57 22.36 7.09
C GLY A 47 -40.21 22.09 7.77
N LEU A 48 -39.68 23.08 8.52
CA LEU A 48 -38.38 22.94 9.19
C LEU A 48 -38.34 21.77 10.16
N GLY A 49 -37.29 20.92 10.06
CA GLY A 49 -37.10 19.74 10.90
C GLY A 49 -37.73 18.47 10.35
N SER A 50 -38.46 18.52 9.23
CA SER A 50 -38.88 17.29 8.53
C SER A 50 -37.64 16.45 8.21
N THR A 51 -37.72 15.17 8.58
CA THR A 51 -36.57 14.27 8.51
C THR A 51 -36.92 12.98 7.77
N VAL A 52 -36.08 12.59 6.84
CA VAL A 52 -36.25 11.39 6.03
C VAL A 52 -34.99 10.52 6.17
N VAL A 53 -35.19 9.23 6.43
CA VAL A 53 -34.15 8.22 6.36
C VAL A 53 -34.07 7.65 4.94
N ASN A 54 -32.88 7.44 4.45
CA ASN A 54 -32.67 6.88 3.12
C ASN A 54 -31.73 5.67 3.13
N ASN A 55 -31.98 4.76 2.17
CA ASN A 55 -31.13 3.62 1.82
C ASN A 55 -31.10 3.49 0.28
N TRP A 56 -30.62 4.53 -0.37
CA TRP A 56 -30.63 4.62 -1.82
C TRP A 56 -29.64 3.66 -2.43
N SER A 57 -30.07 2.88 -3.42
CA SER A 57 -29.17 2.00 -4.18
C SER A 57 -28.35 2.82 -5.17
N ILE A 58 -27.06 2.51 -5.24
CA ILE A 58 -26.12 3.02 -6.26
C ILE A 58 -25.74 1.82 -7.12
N CYS A 59 -26.00 1.93 -8.42
CA CYS A 59 -25.82 0.84 -9.39
C CYS A 59 -24.77 1.19 -10.44
N ASP A 60 -24.25 0.20 -11.14
CA ASP A 60 -23.28 0.31 -12.24
C ASP A 60 -23.93 0.67 -13.59
N GLY A 61 -25.21 1.00 -13.60
CA GLY A 61 -25.98 1.40 -14.77
C GLY A 61 -27.36 1.93 -14.41
N PRO A 62 -28.07 2.62 -15.33
CA PRO A 62 -29.39 3.18 -15.10
C PRO A 62 -30.54 2.14 -15.24
N SER A 63 -30.24 0.95 -15.74
CA SER A 63 -31.22 -0.11 -15.95
C SER A 63 -31.73 -0.68 -14.62
N PRO A 64 -33.03 -1.07 -14.53
CA PRO A 64 -33.53 -1.81 -13.37
C PRO A 64 -32.81 -3.14 -13.08
N ALA A 65 -32.10 -3.69 -14.08
CA ALA A 65 -31.32 -4.92 -13.96
C ALA A 65 -29.83 -4.64 -13.61
N ALA A 66 -29.43 -3.38 -13.42
CA ALA A 66 -28.07 -3.02 -13.06
C ALA A 66 -27.69 -3.54 -11.68
N THR A 67 -26.42 -3.84 -11.50
CA THR A 67 -25.89 -4.38 -10.25
C THR A 67 -25.76 -3.26 -9.21
N VAL A 68 -26.27 -3.51 -8.00
CA VAL A 68 -26.01 -2.61 -6.86
C VAL A 68 -24.54 -2.72 -6.48
N VAL A 69 -23.82 -1.63 -6.57
CA VAL A 69 -22.38 -1.54 -6.24
C VAL A 69 -22.11 -0.87 -4.90
N ALA A 70 -23.07 -0.04 -4.43
CA ALA A 70 -23.01 0.64 -3.15
C ALA A 70 -24.41 1.07 -2.69
N ARG A 71 -24.52 1.52 -1.45
CA ARG A 71 -25.73 2.13 -0.89
C ARG A 71 -25.40 3.43 -0.21
N ALA A 72 -26.24 4.46 -0.46
CA ALA A 72 -26.22 5.72 0.27
C ALA A 72 -27.22 5.63 1.43
N GLN A 73 -26.72 5.55 2.65
CA GLN A 73 -27.49 5.27 3.86
C GLN A 73 -27.33 6.40 4.87
N GLY A 74 -28.42 7.04 5.24
CA GLY A 74 -28.37 8.16 6.18
C GLY A 74 -29.68 8.94 6.27
N LEU A 75 -29.52 10.23 6.43
CA LEU A 75 -30.63 11.16 6.67
C LEU A 75 -30.58 12.35 5.71
N HIS A 76 -31.73 12.88 5.40
CA HIS A 76 -31.84 14.24 4.94
C HIS A 76 -32.91 15.00 5.76
N ILE A 77 -32.59 16.23 6.10
CA ILE A 77 -33.37 17.09 7.00
C ILE A 77 -33.68 18.38 6.27
N TYR A 78 -34.94 18.83 6.34
CA TYR A 78 -35.32 20.10 5.77
C TYR A 78 -34.96 21.26 6.72
N ALA A 79 -33.97 22.04 6.30
CA ALA A 79 -33.45 23.21 7.02
C ALA A 79 -33.54 24.50 6.16
N GLY A 80 -34.62 24.63 5.38
CA GLY A 80 -34.79 25.63 4.31
C GLY A 80 -34.44 25.05 2.95
N ASN A 81 -33.47 24.15 2.89
CA ASN A 81 -33.22 23.17 1.85
C ASN A 81 -33.13 21.78 2.50
N TRP A 82 -33.20 20.73 1.70
CA TRP A 82 -32.93 19.36 2.16
C TRP A 82 -31.43 19.13 2.27
N GLU A 83 -30.93 19.06 3.52
CA GLU A 83 -29.53 18.77 3.84
C GLU A 83 -29.32 17.27 3.99
N ASN A 84 -28.41 16.72 3.25
CA ASN A 84 -28.04 15.31 3.31
C ASN A 84 -26.84 15.08 4.23
N THR A 85 -26.93 14.01 5.01
CA THR A 85 -25.81 13.43 5.75
C THR A 85 -25.94 11.92 5.66
N PHE A 86 -25.05 11.26 4.91
CA PHE A 86 -25.12 9.82 4.70
C PHE A 86 -23.73 9.21 4.43
N SER A 87 -23.67 7.89 4.58
CA SER A 87 -22.53 7.09 4.18
C SER A 87 -22.83 6.39 2.85
N ILE A 88 -21.91 6.43 1.91
CA ILE A 88 -21.88 5.50 0.77
C ILE A 88 -21.12 4.28 1.24
N THR A 89 -21.80 3.15 1.40
CA THR A 89 -21.23 1.85 1.79
C THR A 89 -21.07 0.99 0.53
N PHE A 90 -19.84 0.59 0.21
CA PHE A 90 -19.55 -0.20 -0.99
C PHE A 90 -19.82 -1.68 -0.74
N GLU A 91 -20.55 -2.33 -1.68
CA GLU A 91 -20.94 -3.74 -1.63
C GLU A 91 -20.12 -4.63 -2.57
N ILE A 92 -19.46 -4.04 -3.61
CA ILE A 92 -18.61 -4.78 -4.52
C ILE A 92 -17.37 -5.34 -3.79
N GLU A 93 -16.96 -6.55 -4.16
CA GLU A 93 -15.90 -7.31 -3.46
C GLU A 93 -14.60 -6.51 -3.28
N ARG A 94 -14.21 -5.73 -4.30
CA ARG A 94 -12.98 -4.90 -4.27
C ARG A 94 -12.97 -3.89 -3.13
N PHE A 95 -14.13 -3.29 -2.79
CA PHE A 95 -14.25 -2.20 -1.81
C PHE A 95 -15.17 -2.53 -0.64
N LYS A 96 -15.55 -3.80 -0.50
CA LYS A 96 -16.52 -4.26 0.48
C LYS A 96 -16.21 -3.78 1.89
N GLY A 97 -17.21 -3.14 2.49
CA GLY A 97 -17.09 -2.58 3.84
C GLY A 97 -16.36 -1.25 3.93
N SER A 98 -15.81 -0.73 2.82
CA SER A 98 -15.28 0.64 2.78
C SER A 98 -16.42 1.65 2.61
N THR A 99 -16.29 2.84 3.21
CA THR A 99 -17.33 3.87 3.14
C THR A 99 -16.77 5.24 2.76
N LEU A 100 -17.60 6.06 2.11
CA LEU A 100 -17.41 7.51 1.99
C LEU A 100 -18.47 8.21 2.82
N GLN A 101 -18.08 9.22 3.61
CA GLN A 101 -18.99 10.09 4.37
C GLN A 101 -19.32 11.30 3.51
N VAL A 102 -20.60 11.58 3.33
CA VAL A 102 -21.11 12.57 2.37
C VAL A 102 -22.02 13.56 3.05
N MET A 103 -21.84 14.84 2.72
CA MET A 103 -22.71 15.93 3.17
C MET A 103 -23.02 16.89 2.01
N GLY A 104 -24.19 17.53 2.07
CA GLY A 104 -24.58 18.60 1.17
C GLY A 104 -26.05 18.63 0.80
N ILE A 105 -26.44 19.57 -0.03
CA ILE A 105 -27.83 19.85 -0.38
C ILE A 105 -28.39 18.79 -1.34
N SER A 106 -29.64 18.36 -1.08
CA SER A 106 -30.38 17.43 -1.93
C SER A 106 -31.02 18.15 -3.11
N VAL A 107 -30.22 18.43 -4.12
CA VAL A 107 -30.69 18.91 -5.43
C VAL A 107 -30.32 17.90 -6.51
N GLU A 108 -31.09 17.83 -7.58
CA GLU A 108 -30.88 16.85 -8.66
C GLU A 108 -29.57 17.06 -9.40
N GLU A 109 -29.14 18.32 -9.51
CA GLU A 109 -27.86 18.71 -10.09
C GLU A 109 -27.03 19.48 -9.08
N GLY A 110 -25.69 19.43 -9.20
CA GLY A 110 -24.76 20.08 -8.28
C GLY A 110 -23.80 19.10 -7.62
N GLU A 111 -23.41 19.40 -6.40
CA GLU A 111 -22.34 18.68 -5.73
C GLU A 111 -22.68 18.25 -4.30
N TRP A 112 -22.10 17.15 -3.89
CA TRP A 112 -21.96 16.76 -2.49
C TRP A 112 -20.49 16.71 -2.11
N ALA A 113 -20.18 17.13 -0.88
CA ALA A 113 -18.82 17.01 -0.33
C ALA A 113 -18.58 15.61 0.24
N ILE A 114 -17.42 15.04 -0.06
CA ILE A 114 -16.88 13.90 0.67
C ILE A 114 -16.10 14.47 1.86
N VAL A 115 -16.58 14.22 3.07
CA VAL A 115 -16.04 14.79 4.31
C VAL A 115 -15.27 13.76 5.16
N GLY A 116 -15.13 12.54 4.66
CA GLY A 116 -14.42 11.45 5.32
C GLY A 116 -14.63 10.11 4.61
N GLY A 117 -14.05 9.07 5.18
CA GLY A 117 -14.23 7.70 4.72
C GLY A 117 -13.62 6.70 5.68
N THR A 118 -13.90 5.41 5.45
CA THR A 118 -13.34 4.30 6.22
C THR A 118 -12.84 3.18 5.30
N GLY A 119 -12.11 2.21 5.87
CA GLY A 119 -11.54 1.11 5.10
C GLY A 119 -10.51 1.61 4.09
N GLN A 120 -10.64 1.22 2.83
CA GLN A 120 -9.74 1.67 1.76
C GLN A 120 -9.85 3.17 1.46
N PHE A 121 -10.92 3.84 1.92
CA PHE A 121 -11.18 5.26 1.75
C PHE A 121 -11.00 6.06 3.04
N ALA A 122 -10.23 5.52 4.00
CA ALA A 122 -9.95 6.20 5.26
C ALA A 122 -9.41 7.61 5.01
N MET A 123 -9.97 8.62 5.72
CA MET A 123 -9.61 10.03 5.61
C MET A 123 -9.86 10.64 4.22
N ALA A 124 -10.72 10.04 3.38
CA ALA A 124 -11.07 10.58 2.07
C ALA A 124 -11.68 11.98 2.17
N ASN A 125 -11.38 12.81 1.18
CA ASN A 125 -12.07 14.07 0.92
C ASN A 125 -12.25 14.25 -0.58
N GLY A 126 -13.18 15.11 -0.99
CA GLY A 126 -13.46 15.33 -2.41
C GLY A 126 -14.87 15.79 -2.68
N VAL A 127 -15.32 15.56 -3.91
CA VAL A 127 -16.62 16.01 -4.42
C VAL A 127 -17.30 14.89 -5.18
N ILE A 128 -18.62 14.79 -5.04
CA ILE A 128 -19.50 13.97 -5.86
C ILE A 128 -20.34 14.89 -6.72
N HIS A 129 -20.10 14.88 -8.02
CA HIS A 129 -20.91 15.60 -8.99
C HIS A 129 -22.19 14.80 -9.25
N LYS A 130 -23.32 15.48 -9.21
CA LYS A 130 -24.65 14.95 -9.48
C LYS A 130 -25.18 15.50 -10.77
N LYS A 131 -25.77 14.65 -11.58
CA LYS A 131 -26.47 15.02 -12.80
C LYS A 131 -27.79 14.27 -12.90
N PHE A 132 -28.88 15.00 -13.12
CA PHE A 132 -30.16 14.36 -13.39
C PHE A 132 -30.06 13.44 -14.61
N HIS A 133 -30.52 12.20 -14.47
CA HIS A 133 -30.48 11.21 -15.54
C HIS A 133 -31.89 10.91 -16.08
N GLU A 134 -32.83 10.52 -15.23
CA GLU A 134 -34.16 10.09 -15.66
C GLU A 134 -35.24 10.32 -14.57
N GLN A 135 -36.42 10.79 -15.02
CA GLN A 135 -37.64 10.83 -14.19
C GLN A 135 -38.40 9.51 -14.35
N ARG A 136 -38.83 8.93 -13.23
CA ARG A 136 -39.63 7.70 -13.15
C ARG A 136 -40.92 7.96 -12.42
N SER A 137 -41.89 7.05 -12.53
CA SER A 137 -43.17 7.15 -11.82
C SER A 137 -43.06 7.00 -10.30
N ASP A 138 -42.01 6.31 -9.84
CA ASP A 138 -41.72 6.00 -8.44
C ASP A 138 -40.58 6.85 -7.84
N GLY A 139 -39.96 7.70 -8.64
CA GLY A 139 -38.81 8.54 -8.24
C GLY A 139 -37.99 9.02 -9.39
N ASN A 140 -36.69 9.18 -9.19
CA ASN A 140 -35.74 9.56 -10.24
C ASN A 140 -34.41 8.80 -10.13
N ILE A 141 -33.60 8.91 -11.19
CA ILE A 141 -32.24 8.38 -11.24
C ILE A 141 -31.30 9.57 -11.39
N ILE A 142 -30.25 9.58 -10.58
CA ILE A 142 -29.20 10.60 -10.59
C ILE A 142 -27.87 9.93 -10.93
N GLU A 143 -27.20 10.40 -11.98
CA GLU A 143 -25.86 10.01 -12.33
C GLU A 143 -24.86 10.66 -11.36
N LEU A 144 -23.92 9.86 -10.84
CA LEU A 144 -22.88 10.29 -9.92
C LEU A 144 -21.50 10.13 -10.53
N THR A 145 -20.67 11.16 -10.38
CA THR A 145 -19.24 11.10 -10.65
C THR A 145 -18.48 11.51 -9.39
N ILE A 146 -17.61 10.65 -8.90
CA ILE A 146 -16.85 10.85 -7.67
C ILE A 146 -15.42 11.25 -8.01
N HIS A 147 -14.98 12.41 -7.52
CA HIS A 147 -13.60 12.83 -7.49
C HIS A 147 -13.17 13.00 -6.05
N GLY A 148 -12.27 12.15 -5.60
CA GLY A 148 -11.83 12.18 -4.23
C GLY A 148 -10.34 11.87 -4.09
N PHE A 149 -9.83 12.16 -2.90
CA PHE A 149 -8.45 11.91 -2.52
C PHE A 149 -8.43 11.16 -1.19
N CYS A 150 -7.68 10.06 -1.13
CA CYS A 150 -7.41 9.33 0.09
C CYS A 150 -5.93 9.44 0.43
N PRO A 151 -5.56 9.99 1.58
CA PRO A 151 -4.20 9.87 2.07
C PRO A 151 -3.96 8.42 2.47
N VAL A 152 -3.04 7.76 1.79
CA VAL A 152 -2.50 6.48 2.25
C VAL A 152 -1.36 6.81 3.19
N LEU A 153 -1.58 6.64 4.49
CA LEU A 153 -0.49 6.62 5.43
C LEU A 153 0.34 5.37 5.11
N LYS A 154 1.37 5.54 4.29
CA LYS A 154 2.45 4.56 4.30
C LYS A 154 3.08 4.71 5.67
N SER A 155 2.79 3.80 6.60
CA SER A 155 3.73 3.56 7.69
C SER A 155 5.09 3.48 7.00
N GLU A 156 6.10 4.20 7.52
CA GLU A 156 7.49 3.96 7.11
C GLU A 156 7.60 2.46 7.02
N SER A 157 7.77 1.95 5.80
CA SER A 157 7.70 0.52 5.57
C SER A 157 8.71 -0.07 6.52
N LEU A 158 8.22 -0.87 7.45
CA LEU A 158 9.03 -1.48 8.49
C LEU A 158 10.21 -2.17 7.80
N LEU A 159 11.29 -1.40 7.63
CA LEU A 159 12.53 -1.93 7.13
C LEU A 159 13.10 -2.80 8.24
N THR A 160 12.98 -4.09 8.08
CA THR A 160 13.43 -5.05 9.07
C THR A 160 14.83 -5.50 8.71
N LYS A 161 15.75 -5.46 9.68
CA LYS A 161 17.08 -6.07 9.56
C LYS A 161 16.99 -7.55 9.93
N LEU A 162 17.48 -8.43 9.06
CA LEU A 162 17.64 -9.85 9.31
C LEU A 162 19.14 -10.20 9.26
N GLY A 163 19.64 -10.87 10.29
CA GLY A 163 21.05 -11.26 10.43
C GLY A 163 21.88 -10.25 11.22
N PRO A 164 23.21 -10.14 10.98
CA PRO A 164 23.96 -10.85 9.94
C PRO A 164 24.27 -12.31 10.27
N TRP A 165 24.50 -13.13 9.25
CA TRP A 165 25.04 -14.48 9.34
C TRP A 165 26.47 -14.49 8.84
N GLY A 166 27.38 -15.20 9.56
CA GLY A 166 28.79 -15.30 9.22
C GLY A 166 29.71 -15.16 10.42
N GLY A 167 30.86 -14.56 10.21
CA GLY A 167 31.89 -14.35 11.22
C GLY A 167 31.84 -12.95 11.86
N ASN A 168 32.71 -12.78 12.86
CA ASN A 168 32.88 -11.53 13.60
C ASN A 168 34.06 -10.68 13.11
N GLY A 169 34.74 -11.11 12.02
CA GLY A 169 35.84 -10.38 11.41
C GLY A 169 35.43 -9.06 10.79
N GLY A 170 36.43 -8.31 10.33
CA GLY A 170 36.24 -7.03 9.64
C GLY A 170 35.50 -5.96 10.44
N GLY A 171 35.09 -4.93 9.76
CA GLY A 171 34.28 -3.82 10.29
C GLY A 171 32.85 -3.85 9.78
N ASP A 172 31.97 -3.20 10.51
CA ASP A 172 30.54 -3.05 10.12
C ASP A 172 30.41 -2.23 8.84
N LYS A 173 29.53 -2.68 7.97
CA LYS A 173 29.15 -2.03 6.71
C LYS A 173 27.64 -1.92 6.65
N ASP A 174 27.17 -0.72 6.32
CA ASP A 174 25.75 -0.43 6.28
C ASP A 174 25.40 0.56 5.17
N ILE A 175 24.11 0.65 4.86
CA ILE A 175 23.54 1.68 4.00
C ILE A 175 23.37 2.93 4.86
N LEU A 176 24.11 3.99 4.56
CA LEU A 176 24.12 5.22 5.38
C LEU A 176 23.33 6.38 4.78
N GLU A 177 23.07 6.37 3.46
CA GLU A 177 22.60 7.55 2.75
C GLU A 177 21.09 7.64 2.62
N ALA A 178 20.41 6.53 2.32
CA ALA A 178 18.97 6.54 2.07
C ALA A 178 18.34 5.17 2.31
N VAL A 179 17.09 5.19 2.77
CA VAL A 179 16.30 3.98 3.04
C VAL A 179 15.98 3.25 1.72
N PRO A 180 16.44 1.99 1.54
CA PRO A 180 16.24 1.27 0.29
C PRO A 180 14.78 0.90 0.08
N ARG A 181 14.32 1.07 -1.16
CA ARG A 181 13.00 0.64 -1.62
C ARG A 181 13.07 -0.62 -2.47
N ARG A 182 14.07 -0.73 -3.34
CA ARG A 182 14.23 -1.84 -4.30
C ARG A 182 15.69 -2.01 -4.71
N LEU A 183 16.15 -3.24 -4.73
CA LEU A 183 17.44 -3.60 -5.36
C LEU A 183 17.31 -3.49 -6.89
N GLU A 184 18.37 -2.98 -7.53
CA GLU A 184 18.47 -2.91 -8.99
C GLU A 184 19.53 -3.86 -9.55
N SER A 185 20.69 -3.93 -8.90
CA SER A 185 21.74 -4.83 -9.32
C SER A 185 22.54 -5.34 -8.12
N ILE A 186 23.13 -6.51 -8.27
CA ILE A 186 24.03 -7.10 -7.28
C ILE A 186 25.28 -7.59 -8.03
N THR A 187 26.45 -7.24 -7.50
CA THR A 187 27.75 -7.73 -7.95
C THR A 187 28.37 -8.53 -6.81
N VAL A 188 28.74 -9.77 -7.09
CA VAL A 188 29.48 -10.63 -6.17
C VAL A 188 30.84 -10.91 -6.76
N SER A 189 31.93 -10.64 -6.02
CA SER A 189 33.25 -11.06 -6.35
C SER A 189 33.53 -12.36 -5.61
N SER A 190 33.87 -13.44 -6.32
CA SER A 190 34.07 -14.75 -5.72
C SER A 190 35.04 -15.62 -6.51
N GLY A 191 35.76 -16.45 -5.76
CA GLY A 191 36.55 -17.58 -6.25
C GLY A 191 36.14 -18.83 -5.46
N SER A 192 37.03 -19.35 -4.63
CA SER A 192 36.69 -20.42 -3.67
C SER A 192 35.84 -19.91 -2.50
N ILE A 193 35.83 -18.63 -2.28
CA ILE A 193 35.06 -17.93 -1.25
C ILE A 193 34.36 -16.73 -1.86
N VAL A 194 33.57 -16.00 -1.05
CA VAL A 194 32.99 -14.69 -1.41
C VAL A 194 33.92 -13.59 -0.92
N ASP A 195 34.62 -12.93 -1.86
CA ASP A 195 35.57 -11.88 -1.55
C ASP A 195 34.85 -10.56 -1.21
N SER A 196 33.84 -10.18 -2.00
CA SER A 196 33.10 -8.96 -1.75
C SER A 196 31.70 -8.95 -2.36
N ILE A 197 30.85 -8.05 -1.84
CA ILE A 197 29.54 -7.72 -2.39
C ILE A 197 29.42 -6.22 -2.65
N LYS A 198 28.79 -5.85 -3.78
CA LYS A 198 28.38 -4.51 -4.16
C LYS A 198 26.97 -4.57 -4.71
N PHE A 199 26.14 -3.58 -4.44
CA PHE A 199 24.78 -3.55 -4.98
C PHE A 199 24.31 -2.12 -5.23
N SER A 200 23.38 -1.96 -6.17
CA SER A 200 22.66 -0.73 -6.38
C SER A 200 21.20 -0.91 -5.97
N TYR A 201 20.61 0.17 -5.46
CA TYR A 201 19.23 0.21 -5.02
C TYR A 201 18.62 1.57 -5.35
N VAL A 202 17.29 1.59 -5.39
CA VAL A 202 16.50 2.82 -5.49
C VAL A 202 15.91 3.09 -4.12
N ASP A 203 15.97 4.33 -3.65
CA ASP A 203 15.35 4.78 -2.42
C ASP A 203 13.85 5.07 -2.58
N GLN A 204 13.21 5.58 -1.53
CA GLN A 204 11.79 5.91 -1.54
C GLN A 204 11.45 7.09 -2.46
N THR A 205 12.42 7.95 -2.77
CA THR A 205 12.25 9.10 -3.68
C THR A 205 12.45 8.73 -5.15
N GLY A 206 12.90 7.50 -5.44
CA GLY A 206 13.25 7.05 -6.79
C GLY A 206 14.70 7.33 -7.18
N GLN A 207 15.52 7.86 -6.25
CA GLN A 207 16.94 8.11 -6.50
C GLN A 207 17.74 6.82 -6.41
N LYS A 208 18.73 6.68 -7.30
CA LYS A 208 19.62 5.52 -7.35
C LYS A 208 20.84 5.74 -6.46
N HIS A 209 21.17 4.69 -5.70
CA HIS A 209 22.31 4.63 -4.81
C HIS A 209 23.10 3.36 -5.04
N THR A 210 24.36 3.39 -4.63
CA THR A 210 25.26 2.22 -4.70
C THR A 210 25.95 2.04 -3.35
N ALA A 211 25.94 0.81 -2.83
CA ALA A 211 26.66 0.41 -1.63
C ALA A 211 27.72 -0.63 -1.95
N GLY A 212 28.87 -0.53 -1.29
CA GLY A 212 30.02 -1.39 -1.53
C GLY A 212 31.02 -0.84 -2.56
N PRO A 213 32.03 -1.64 -2.98
CA PRO A 213 32.21 -3.03 -2.58
C PRO A 213 32.57 -3.17 -1.09
N TRP A 214 31.96 -4.15 -0.43
CA TRP A 214 32.27 -4.55 0.94
C TRP A 214 33.03 -5.88 0.92
N GLY A 215 34.30 -5.84 1.29
CA GLY A 215 35.25 -6.93 1.23
C GLY A 215 36.44 -6.59 0.36
N GLY A 216 37.16 -7.62 -0.06
CA GLY A 216 38.41 -7.52 -0.84
C GLY A 216 38.24 -7.44 -2.35
N SER A 217 39.35 -7.34 -3.05
CA SER A 217 39.41 -7.25 -4.51
C SER A 217 39.65 -8.59 -5.21
N GLY A 218 39.60 -9.71 -4.45
CA GLY A 218 39.79 -11.04 -5.00
C GLY A 218 38.64 -11.56 -5.84
N GLY A 219 38.87 -12.73 -6.46
CA GLY A 219 37.84 -13.44 -7.19
C GLY A 219 37.41 -12.81 -8.52
N ASN A 220 36.45 -13.45 -9.15
CA ASN A 220 35.85 -12.97 -10.40
C ASN A 220 34.54 -12.21 -10.07
N GLN A 221 34.36 -11.07 -10.72
CA GLN A 221 33.14 -10.28 -10.56
C GLN A 221 31.99 -10.82 -11.42
N ASN A 222 30.88 -11.09 -10.77
CA ASN A 222 29.63 -11.50 -11.40
C ASN A 222 28.54 -10.50 -11.04
N THR A 223 28.06 -9.76 -12.05
CA THR A 223 26.99 -8.77 -11.88
C THR A 223 25.70 -9.27 -12.51
N PHE A 224 24.62 -9.17 -11.79
CA PHE A 224 23.28 -9.38 -12.33
C PHE A 224 22.35 -8.20 -12.01
N VAL A 225 21.51 -7.87 -12.99
CA VAL A 225 20.54 -6.77 -12.92
C VAL A 225 19.16 -7.37 -12.78
N LEU A 226 18.39 -6.85 -11.83
CA LEU A 226 17.02 -7.27 -11.59
C LEU A 226 16.07 -6.56 -12.55
N GLY A 227 15.13 -7.29 -13.13
CA GLY A 227 14.07 -6.73 -13.96
C GLY A 227 13.13 -5.80 -13.17
N ALA A 228 12.30 -5.04 -13.88
CA ALA A 228 11.42 -4.04 -13.27
C ALA A 228 10.48 -4.62 -12.18
N SER A 229 10.01 -5.86 -12.36
CA SER A 229 9.17 -6.61 -11.41
C SER A 229 9.91 -7.74 -10.69
N GLU A 230 11.24 -7.84 -10.89
CA GLU A 230 12.03 -8.86 -10.24
C GLU A 230 12.53 -8.39 -8.88
N PHE A 231 12.37 -9.23 -7.85
CA PHE A 231 12.80 -8.95 -6.50
C PHE A 231 13.40 -10.20 -5.84
N VAL A 232 14.33 -9.97 -4.91
CA VAL A 232 14.99 -11.04 -4.15
C VAL A 232 14.08 -11.46 -2.99
N LYS A 233 13.74 -12.76 -2.93
CA LYS A 233 12.91 -13.34 -1.87
C LYS A 233 13.71 -14.21 -0.88
N GLU A 234 14.93 -14.61 -1.26
CA GLU A 234 15.79 -15.41 -0.41
C GLU A 234 17.26 -15.20 -0.79
N VAL A 235 18.11 -15.15 0.23
CA VAL A 235 19.55 -15.29 0.08
C VAL A 235 19.98 -16.46 0.95
N SER A 236 20.66 -17.42 0.38
CA SER A 236 21.22 -18.56 1.11
C SER A 236 22.70 -18.71 0.78
N GLY A 237 23.41 -19.39 1.66
CA GLY A 237 24.83 -19.62 1.48
C GLY A 237 25.44 -20.43 2.61
N THR A 238 26.75 -20.38 2.69
CA THR A 238 27.53 -21.00 3.75
C THR A 238 28.58 -20.03 4.28
N PHE A 239 28.96 -20.20 5.53
CA PHE A 239 30.09 -19.51 6.14
C PHE A 239 30.97 -20.51 6.91
N GLY A 240 32.25 -20.24 6.97
CA GLY A 240 33.19 -21.13 7.65
C GLY A 240 34.60 -20.54 7.67
N ILE A 241 35.50 -21.27 8.31
CA ILE A 241 36.90 -20.90 8.39
C ILE A 241 37.56 -21.10 7.02
N TYR A 242 38.25 -20.09 6.54
CA TYR A 242 39.06 -20.12 5.31
C TYR A 242 40.48 -19.77 5.69
N ASP A 243 41.40 -20.65 5.29
CA ASP A 243 42.86 -20.56 5.55
C ASP A 243 43.21 -20.37 7.06
N LYS A 244 44.36 -19.77 7.34
CA LYS A 244 44.94 -19.64 8.69
C LYS A 244 44.32 -18.52 9.53
N ASP A 245 43.48 -17.69 8.92
CA ASP A 245 42.72 -16.65 9.62
C ASP A 245 41.55 -17.32 10.36
N LEU A 246 41.70 -17.63 11.62
CA LEU A 246 40.84 -18.43 12.48
C LEU A 246 39.40 -17.86 12.68
N HIS A 247 38.88 -17.05 11.79
CA HIS A 247 37.51 -16.53 11.86
C HIS A 247 36.67 -16.96 10.64
N ASN A 248 35.38 -17.04 10.85
CA ASN A 248 34.44 -17.40 9.80
C ASN A 248 34.29 -16.25 8.78
N ILE A 249 34.19 -16.61 7.51
CA ILE A 249 33.86 -15.73 6.38
C ILE A 249 32.76 -16.36 5.55
N ILE A 250 32.13 -15.60 4.69
CA ILE A 250 31.14 -16.13 3.73
C ILE A 250 31.86 -16.95 2.65
N THR A 251 31.58 -18.24 2.60
CA THR A 251 32.19 -19.17 1.64
C THR A 251 31.34 -19.32 0.38
N SER A 252 30.02 -19.20 0.45
CA SER A 252 29.17 -19.18 -0.73
C SER A 252 27.92 -18.29 -0.54
N LEU A 253 27.39 -17.78 -1.67
CA LEU A 253 26.12 -17.07 -1.74
C LEU A 253 25.29 -17.53 -2.92
N LYS A 254 23.97 -17.57 -2.73
CA LYS A 254 22.97 -17.83 -3.76
C LYS A 254 21.78 -16.91 -3.52
N PHE A 255 21.28 -16.27 -4.57
CA PHE A 255 20.13 -15.36 -4.53
C PHE A 255 18.97 -15.96 -5.30
N ILE A 256 17.81 -16.06 -4.67
CA ILE A 256 16.57 -16.56 -5.27
C ILE A 256 15.61 -15.39 -5.40
N THR A 257 15.20 -15.10 -6.63
CA THR A 257 14.20 -14.08 -6.95
C THR A 257 12.84 -14.71 -7.20
N ASN A 258 11.83 -13.89 -7.43
CA ASN A 258 10.53 -14.37 -7.91
C ASN A 258 10.59 -14.92 -9.35
N VAL A 259 11.69 -14.71 -10.10
CA VAL A 259 11.83 -15.12 -11.50
C VAL A 259 12.82 -16.27 -11.65
N LYS A 260 14.02 -16.19 -11.04
CA LYS A 260 15.10 -17.17 -11.20
C LYS A 260 16.08 -17.18 -10.03
N THR A 261 17.08 -18.02 -10.12
CA THR A 261 18.17 -18.15 -9.15
C THR A 261 19.48 -17.67 -9.77
N TYR A 262 20.27 -16.92 -8.98
CA TYR A 262 21.62 -16.49 -9.33
C TYR A 262 22.62 -17.13 -8.38
N GLY A 263 23.71 -17.60 -8.92
CA GLY A 263 24.76 -18.35 -8.21
C GLY A 263 24.56 -19.88 -8.31
N PRO A 264 25.25 -20.69 -7.48
CA PRO A 264 26.05 -20.26 -6.34
C PRO A 264 27.31 -19.50 -6.72
N PHE A 265 27.71 -18.52 -5.92
CA PHE A 265 28.95 -17.79 -5.96
C PHE A 265 29.85 -18.30 -4.82
N GLY A 266 31.10 -18.65 -5.05
CA GLY A 266 31.96 -19.32 -4.10
C GLY A 266 31.71 -20.83 -3.99
N GLU A 267 32.34 -21.47 -3.04
CA GLU A 267 32.19 -22.90 -2.78
C GLU A 267 31.44 -23.14 -1.47
N ALA A 268 30.44 -24.01 -1.51
CA ALA A 268 29.62 -24.33 -0.34
C ALA A 268 30.40 -25.16 0.69
N LYS A 269 31.02 -24.48 1.64
CA LYS A 269 31.82 -25.07 2.72
C LYS A 269 31.43 -24.44 4.06
N GLY A 270 31.25 -25.26 5.09
CA GLY A 270 30.97 -24.81 6.46
C GLY A 270 29.49 -24.84 6.81
N THR A 271 29.04 -23.89 7.63
CA THR A 271 27.70 -23.81 8.17
C THR A 271 26.74 -23.15 7.19
N PRO A 272 25.63 -23.80 6.82
CA PRO A 272 24.63 -23.20 5.96
C PRO A 272 23.80 -22.13 6.68
N PHE A 273 23.38 -21.12 5.94
CA PHE A 273 22.40 -20.12 6.39
C PHE A 273 21.40 -19.78 5.30
N THR A 274 20.26 -19.26 5.72
CA THR A 274 19.20 -18.78 4.81
C THR A 274 18.54 -17.53 5.38
N ILE A 275 18.45 -16.50 4.57
CA ILE A 275 17.67 -15.29 4.80
C ILE A 275 16.46 -15.37 3.90
N ALA A 276 15.38 -15.97 4.36
CA ALA A 276 14.12 -16.07 3.65
C ALA A 276 13.15 -15.00 4.15
N VAL A 277 12.46 -14.34 3.21
CA VAL A 277 11.44 -13.35 3.58
C VAL A 277 10.05 -13.96 3.60
N GLN A 278 9.17 -13.36 4.39
CA GLN A 278 7.76 -13.77 4.45
C GLN A 278 7.06 -13.51 3.11
N LYS A 279 5.92 -14.19 2.90
CA LYS A 279 5.06 -13.96 1.74
C LYS A 279 4.70 -12.46 1.65
N ASN A 280 4.76 -11.90 0.45
CA ASN A 280 4.55 -10.47 0.16
C ASN A 280 5.64 -9.54 0.75
N SER A 281 6.87 -10.03 0.89
CA SER A 281 8.02 -9.23 1.28
C SER A 281 9.19 -9.46 0.32
N SER A 282 10.13 -8.51 0.29
CA SER A 282 11.33 -8.57 -0.53
C SER A 282 12.57 -8.09 0.22
N ILE A 283 13.73 -8.61 -0.15
CA ILE A 283 15.02 -8.07 0.25
C ILE A 283 15.31 -6.86 -0.64
N VAL A 284 15.56 -5.71 0.00
CA VAL A 284 15.73 -4.41 -0.69
C VAL A 284 17.13 -3.81 -0.53
N GLY A 285 17.98 -4.44 0.29
CA GLY A 285 19.34 -4.01 0.55
C GLY A 285 20.04 -4.98 1.48
N PHE A 286 21.31 -4.71 1.74
CA PHE A 286 22.16 -5.52 2.62
C PHE A 286 22.90 -4.65 3.63
N PHE A 287 23.36 -5.27 4.69
CA PHE A 287 24.39 -4.80 5.61
C PHE A 287 25.35 -5.96 5.88
N ALA A 288 26.56 -5.68 6.30
CA ALA A 288 27.59 -6.70 6.33
C ALA A 288 28.62 -6.43 7.42
N ARG A 289 29.50 -7.41 7.62
CA ARG A 289 30.84 -7.22 8.16
C ARG A 289 31.83 -7.59 7.08
N SER A 290 32.86 -6.79 6.91
CA SER A 290 33.90 -7.07 5.93
C SER A 290 35.24 -6.44 6.29
N GLY A 291 36.30 -7.16 5.98
CA GLY A 291 37.68 -6.72 5.96
C GLY A 291 38.27 -6.98 4.58
N ILE A 292 39.24 -7.90 4.51
CA ILE A 292 39.80 -8.40 3.26
C ILE A 292 38.91 -9.43 2.56
N TYR A 293 37.87 -9.92 3.25
CA TYR A 293 36.80 -10.79 2.75
C TYR A 293 35.44 -10.30 3.21
N LEU A 294 34.39 -10.91 2.66
CA LEU A 294 33.03 -10.74 3.20
C LEU A 294 32.88 -11.67 4.41
N ASP A 295 32.90 -11.11 5.62
CA ASP A 295 32.89 -11.86 6.87
C ASP A 295 31.47 -12.30 7.27
N ALA A 296 30.50 -11.40 7.15
CA ALA A 296 29.08 -11.69 7.42
C ALA A 296 28.16 -10.87 6.53
N LEU A 297 26.93 -11.38 6.29
CA LEU A 297 25.91 -10.73 5.49
C LEU A 297 24.55 -10.76 6.22
N GLY A 298 23.90 -9.61 6.24
CA GLY A 298 22.52 -9.45 6.64
C GLY A 298 21.71 -8.71 5.57
N ALA A 299 20.40 -8.73 5.70
CA ALA A 299 19.53 -8.16 4.70
C ALA A 299 18.51 -7.16 5.29
N TYR A 300 18.18 -6.16 4.51
CA TYR A 300 17.04 -5.28 4.72
C TYR A 300 15.84 -5.85 3.98
N VAL A 301 14.76 -6.05 4.72
CA VAL A 301 13.50 -6.61 4.23
C VAL A 301 12.37 -5.61 4.40
N ARG A 302 11.51 -5.54 3.39
CA ARG A 302 10.27 -4.75 3.45
C ARG A 302 9.12 -5.49 2.78
N PRO A 303 7.85 -5.20 3.15
CA PRO A 303 6.68 -5.61 2.37
C PRO A 303 6.73 -5.10 0.92
N LEU A 304 6.17 -5.87 -0.03
CA LEU A 304 6.05 -5.53 -1.46
C LEU A 304 4.99 -4.47 -1.71
#